data_0feeb957a7bad85204a6bf745b1f11e5
#
_entry.id   0feeb957a7bad85204a6bf745b1f11e5
#
_cell.length_a   1.000
_cell.length_b   1.000
_cell.length_c   1.000
_cell.angle_alpha   90.00
_cell.angle_beta   90.00
_cell.angle_gamma   90.00
#
_symmetry.space_group_name_H-M   'P 1'
#
loop_
_entity.id
_entity.type
_entity.pdbx_description
1 polymer ?
#
loop_
_entity_poly.entity_id
_entity_poly.type
_entity_poly.pdbx_seq_one_letter_code
_entity_poly.pdbx_strand_id
1 'polypeptide(L)'
;LSGVESVSYGSDNPSSGNTWSSNFALGRGSEDAPVHTSLKFCDADYFKTYGLRLKAGRIFQPGDTLGELIVNETMLRKLGIHDANEVLGKPLRLGSQQWHEVVGVVEDFNSHSLHNELEPITMGSRKEFYNVVGLKIRPEQMAATTASIQQLFDATFPEQVFDGQFYDESIAEFYRDENRFALTCKGFALLAILISCLGLFGLASLMAVQK
;
A
#
# COMPACT_ATOMS: atom_id res chain seq x y z
N LEU A 1 -4.97 7.94 -25.13
CA LEU A 1 -6.29 7.29 -25.11
C LEU A 1 -7.31 8.22 -24.47
N SER A 2 -8.48 8.38 -25.08
CA SER A 2 -9.47 9.42 -24.70
C SER A 2 -10.08 9.25 -23.29
N GLY A 3 -10.06 8.06 -22.73
CA GLY A 3 -10.62 7.77 -21.40
C GLY A 3 -9.62 7.85 -20.24
N VAL A 4 -8.33 8.07 -20.51
CA VAL A 4 -7.30 8.16 -19.47
C VAL A 4 -7.20 9.58 -18.94
N GLU A 5 -7.35 9.78 -17.64
CA GLU A 5 -7.23 11.08 -16.97
C GLU A 5 -5.80 11.37 -16.49
N SER A 6 -5.11 10.36 -15.99
CA SER A 6 -3.71 10.47 -15.57
C SER A 6 -3.00 9.13 -15.70
N VAL A 7 -1.68 9.22 -15.85
CA VAL A 7 -0.75 8.08 -15.92
C VAL A 7 0.32 8.35 -14.90
N SER A 8 0.73 7.33 -14.18
CA SER A 8 1.86 7.39 -13.25
C SER A 8 2.69 6.12 -13.31
N TYR A 9 3.94 6.24 -12.94
CA TYR A 9 4.89 5.14 -12.85
C TYR A 9 5.34 4.99 -11.40
N GLY A 10 5.44 3.74 -10.95
CA GLY A 10 5.90 3.46 -9.60
C GLY A 10 6.48 2.07 -9.44
N SER A 11 7.10 1.84 -8.30
CA SER A 11 7.55 0.50 -7.92
C SER A 11 6.38 -0.46 -7.71
N ASP A 12 5.27 0.09 -7.24
CA ASP A 12 4.03 -0.62 -6.90
C ASP A 12 2.87 0.37 -6.74
N ASN A 13 1.66 -0.12 -6.50
CA ASN A 13 0.54 0.74 -6.10
C ASN A 13 0.61 1.12 -4.60
N PRO A 14 -0.12 2.13 -4.11
CA PRO A 14 -0.06 2.57 -2.71
C PRO A 14 -0.32 1.44 -1.71
N SER A 15 -1.27 0.56 -1.99
CA SER A 15 -1.69 -0.54 -1.13
C SER A 15 -1.24 -1.91 -1.65
N SER A 16 -0.01 -2.03 -2.10
CA SER A 16 0.50 -3.29 -2.68
C SER A 16 0.86 -4.36 -1.66
N GLY A 17 1.05 -3.98 -0.39
CA GLY A 17 1.65 -4.86 0.61
C GLY A 17 3.12 -5.18 0.36
N ASN A 18 3.67 -4.75 -0.78
CA ASN A 18 5.08 -4.91 -1.10
C ASN A 18 5.87 -3.77 -0.46
N THR A 19 6.73 -4.11 0.49
CA THR A 19 7.51 -3.12 1.22
C THR A 19 8.99 -3.42 1.10
N TRP A 20 9.67 -2.53 0.43
CA TRP A 20 11.09 -2.40 0.64
C TRP A 20 11.27 -1.54 1.89
N SER A 21 12.04 -2.01 2.85
CA SER A 21 12.29 -1.26 4.07
C SER A 21 13.75 -0.85 4.17
N SER A 22 13.98 0.27 4.81
CA SER A 22 15.33 0.78 5.09
C SER A 22 15.40 1.42 6.46
N ASN A 23 16.58 1.37 7.07
CA ASN A 23 16.91 2.27 8.15
C ASN A 23 16.97 3.70 7.60
N PHE A 24 16.72 4.67 8.43
CA PHE A 24 16.85 6.07 8.05
C PHE A 24 17.38 6.91 9.20
N ALA A 25 17.98 8.04 8.85
CA ALA A 25 18.39 9.07 9.80
C ALA A 25 17.90 10.44 9.32
N LEU A 26 17.33 11.24 10.22
CA LEU A 26 16.87 12.60 9.94
C LEU A 26 17.82 13.62 10.57
N GLY A 27 18.37 14.50 9.76
CA GLY A 27 19.38 15.48 10.20
C GLY A 27 20.80 14.92 10.09
N ARG A 28 21.73 15.74 9.56
CA ARG A 28 23.14 15.33 9.42
C ARG A 28 23.77 15.07 10.79
N GLY A 29 24.45 13.95 10.91
CA GLY A 29 25.11 13.57 12.17
C GLY A 29 24.20 12.82 13.15
N SER A 30 22.92 12.60 12.83
CA SER A 30 22.02 11.77 13.63
C SER A 30 22.33 10.28 13.42
N GLU A 31 22.11 9.49 14.46
CA GLU A 31 22.08 8.04 14.37
C GLU A 31 20.82 7.58 13.61
N ASP A 32 20.80 6.31 13.18
CA ASP A 32 19.63 5.74 12.55
C ASP A 32 18.46 5.73 13.54
N ALA A 33 17.28 6.04 13.03
CA ALA A 33 16.05 5.99 13.81
C ALA A 33 15.79 4.55 14.31
N PRO A 34 15.17 4.36 15.49
CA PRO A 34 14.88 3.03 16.04
C PRO A 34 13.77 2.29 15.28
N VAL A 35 13.24 2.89 14.24
CA VAL A 35 12.18 2.35 13.37
C VAL A 35 12.64 2.36 11.92
N HIS A 36 12.14 1.41 11.13
CA HIS A 36 12.36 1.36 9.70
C HIS A 36 11.32 2.21 8.97
N THR A 37 11.65 2.61 7.74
CA THR A 37 10.71 3.21 6.81
C THR A 37 10.49 2.30 5.62
N SER A 38 9.25 2.20 5.17
CA SER A 38 8.89 1.56 3.90
C SER A 38 9.19 2.52 2.76
N LEU A 39 9.77 1.98 1.68
CA LEU A 39 10.19 2.76 0.52
C LEU A 39 9.20 2.55 -0.62
N LYS A 40 8.74 3.65 -1.21
CA LYS A 40 7.98 3.65 -2.45
C LYS A 40 8.63 4.58 -3.46
N PHE A 41 8.99 4.02 -4.61
CA PHE A 41 9.54 4.81 -5.71
C PHE A 41 8.45 5.10 -6.72
N CYS A 42 8.24 6.38 -7.03
CA CYS A 42 7.17 6.80 -7.92
C CYS A 42 7.52 8.12 -8.61
N ASP A 43 6.77 8.43 -9.67
CA ASP A 43 6.84 9.73 -10.32
C ASP A 43 5.95 10.78 -9.62
N ALA A 44 6.00 12.01 -10.11
CA ALA A 44 5.22 13.12 -9.54
C ALA A 44 3.71 12.96 -9.77
N ASP A 45 3.30 12.29 -10.85
CA ASP A 45 1.89 12.09 -11.20
C ASP A 45 1.20 11.00 -10.34
N TYR A 46 1.99 10.22 -9.60
CA TYR A 46 1.50 9.18 -8.71
C TYR A 46 0.51 9.72 -7.67
N PHE A 47 0.81 10.87 -7.09
CA PHE A 47 -0.06 11.52 -6.09
C PHE A 47 -1.44 11.87 -6.67
N LYS A 48 -1.47 12.41 -7.89
CA LYS A 48 -2.71 12.74 -8.60
C LYS A 48 -3.47 11.49 -9.03
N THR A 49 -2.76 10.49 -9.52
CA THR A 49 -3.36 9.26 -10.05
C THR A 49 -4.07 8.48 -8.94
N TYR A 50 -3.44 8.34 -7.77
CA TYR A 50 -4.00 7.62 -6.64
C TYR A 50 -4.72 8.50 -5.62
N GLY A 51 -4.76 9.82 -5.83
CA GLY A 51 -5.47 10.75 -4.95
C GLY A 51 -4.79 10.98 -3.60
N LEU A 52 -3.48 10.80 -3.53
CA LEU A 52 -2.70 11.06 -2.32
C LEU A 52 -2.59 12.57 -2.08
N ARG A 53 -2.84 13.01 -0.85
CA ARG A 53 -2.85 14.43 -0.49
C ARG A 53 -1.62 14.80 0.30
N LEU A 54 -1.04 15.96 -0.04
CA LEU A 54 0.04 16.54 0.76
C LEU A 54 -0.53 17.25 2.00
N LYS A 55 0.11 17.03 3.13
CA LYS A 55 -0.11 17.75 4.39
C LYS A 55 0.69 19.04 4.43
N ALA A 56 1.93 19.01 3.93
CA ALA A 56 2.82 20.15 3.89
C ALA A 56 3.84 20.02 2.76
N GLY A 57 4.44 21.13 2.35
CA GLY A 57 5.49 21.16 1.33
C GLY A 57 4.97 20.99 -0.09
N ARG A 58 5.74 20.30 -0.91
CA ARG A 58 5.47 20.07 -2.34
C ARG A 58 5.82 18.65 -2.76
N ILE A 59 5.35 18.26 -3.94
CA ILE A 59 5.78 17.03 -4.61
C ILE A 59 7.22 17.24 -5.10
N PHE A 60 8.03 16.17 -5.10
CA PHE A 60 9.38 16.18 -5.65
C PHE A 60 9.37 16.48 -7.16
N GLN A 61 10.46 17.05 -7.64
CA GLN A 61 10.62 17.29 -9.08
C GLN A 61 10.91 16.01 -9.82
N PRO A 62 10.40 15.87 -11.08
CA PRO A 62 10.74 14.73 -11.90
C PRO A 62 12.26 14.58 -12.06
N GLY A 63 12.75 13.38 -11.82
CA GLY A 63 14.18 13.07 -11.93
C GLY A 63 14.38 11.58 -12.20
N ASP A 64 15.55 11.25 -12.77
CA ASP A 64 15.91 9.86 -13.06
C ASP A 64 16.54 9.17 -11.84
N THR A 65 17.09 9.98 -10.92
CA THR A 65 17.76 9.54 -9.71
C THR A 65 17.10 10.13 -8.48
N LEU A 66 17.28 9.46 -7.35
CA LEU A 66 16.79 9.93 -6.07
C LEU A 66 17.42 11.30 -5.73
N GLY A 67 16.61 12.34 -5.66
CA GLY A 67 17.06 13.70 -5.34
C GLY A 67 16.36 14.27 -4.11
N GLU A 68 15.04 14.17 -4.10
CA GLU A 68 14.15 14.72 -3.08
C GLU A 68 13.26 13.60 -2.52
N LEU A 69 12.86 13.76 -1.26
CA LEU A 69 12.03 12.77 -0.57
C LEU A 69 10.74 13.40 -0.04
N ILE A 70 9.68 12.60 -0.01
CA ILE A 70 8.44 12.87 0.70
C ILE A 70 8.26 11.80 1.76
N VAL A 71 7.81 12.19 2.94
CA VAL A 71 7.53 11.29 4.06
C VAL A 71 6.07 11.37 4.46
N ASN A 72 5.54 10.36 5.15
CA ASN A 72 4.16 10.39 5.63
C ASN A 72 4.07 10.93 7.07
N GLU A 73 2.83 11.22 7.52
CA GLU A 73 2.58 11.72 8.88
C GLU A 73 3.00 10.72 9.96
N THR A 74 2.88 9.44 9.71
CA THR A 74 3.30 8.40 10.66
C THR A 74 4.80 8.45 10.94
N MET A 75 5.64 8.74 9.95
CA MET A 75 7.08 8.96 10.19
C MET A 75 7.31 10.11 11.15
N LEU A 76 6.65 11.25 10.96
CA LEU A 76 6.78 12.41 11.83
C LEU A 76 6.38 12.06 13.27
N ARG A 77 5.25 11.38 13.42
CA ARG A 77 4.72 10.94 14.71
C ARG A 77 5.71 10.01 15.45
N LYS A 78 6.32 9.05 14.74
CA LYS A 78 7.32 8.12 15.30
C LYS A 78 8.63 8.86 15.69
N LEU A 79 8.92 9.98 15.07
CA LEU A 79 10.08 10.86 15.41
C LEU A 79 9.74 11.92 16.46
N GLY A 80 8.50 12.00 16.94
CA GLY A 80 8.05 13.01 17.90
C GLY A 80 7.92 14.41 17.29
N ILE A 81 7.81 14.54 15.96
CA ILE A 81 7.61 15.80 15.25
C ILE A 81 6.12 16.05 15.11
N HIS A 82 5.64 17.18 15.62
CA HIS A 82 4.21 17.52 15.63
C HIS A 82 3.80 18.45 14.49
N ASP A 83 4.70 19.32 14.04
CA ASP A 83 4.45 20.20 12.90
C ASP A 83 5.12 19.65 11.64
N ALA A 84 4.31 19.37 10.62
CA ALA A 84 4.79 18.86 9.34
C ALA A 84 5.77 19.81 8.63
N ASN A 85 5.70 21.11 8.93
CA ASN A 85 6.64 22.07 8.35
C ASN A 85 8.06 21.97 8.94
N GLU A 86 8.21 21.42 10.13
CA GLU A 86 9.52 21.28 10.77
C GLU A 86 10.45 20.29 10.05
N VAL A 87 9.92 19.35 9.28
CA VAL A 87 10.72 18.36 8.56
C VAL A 87 11.16 18.85 7.18
N LEU A 88 10.45 19.85 6.63
CA LEU A 88 10.76 20.39 5.30
C LEU A 88 12.17 21.00 5.27
N GLY A 89 12.92 20.69 4.22
CA GLY A 89 14.32 21.10 4.05
C GLY A 89 15.33 20.31 4.89
N LYS A 90 14.89 19.45 5.82
CA LYS A 90 15.82 18.61 6.57
C LYS A 90 16.38 17.49 5.69
N PRO A 91 17.69 17.21 5.83
CA PRO A 91 18.29 16.06 5.14
C PRO A 91 17.86 14.75 5.81
N LEU A 92 17.43 13.80 4.99
CA LEU A 92 17.11 12.43 5.36
C LEU A 92 18.02 11.47 4.60
N ARG A 93 18.58 10.50 5.30
CA ARG A 93 19.41 9.43 4.73
C ARG A 93 18.68 8.11 4.84
N LEU A 94 18.71 7.33 3.77
CA LEU A 94 18.18 5.98 3.70
C LEU A 94 19.35 4.98 3.70
N GLY A 95 19.43 4.16 4.75
CA GLY A 95 20.53 3.22 4.92
C GLY A 95 21.91 3.88 4.83
N SER A 96 22.79 3.35 3.99
CA SER A 96 24.13 3.89 3.72
C SER A 96 24.18 4.87 2.55
N GLN A 97 23.04 5.31 2.02
CA GLN A 97 22.96 6.17 0.83
C GLN A 97 23.29 7.64 1.18
N GLN A 98 23.21 8.49 0.17
CA GLN A 98 23.42 9.93 0.31
C GLN A 98 22.26 10.57 1.08
N TRP A 99 22.52 11.78 1.57
CA TRP A 99 21.52 12.63 2.20
C TRP A 99 20.67 13.31 1.14
N HIS A 100 19.35 13.18 1.26
CA HIS A 100 18.36 13.79 0.39
C HIS A 100 17.47 14.73 1.18
N GLU A 101 16.99 15.79 0.55
CA GLU A 101 16.12 16.76 1.19
C GLU A 101 14.68 16.26 1.28
N VAL A 102 14.06 16.42 2.44
CA VAL A 102 12.61 16.20 2.58
C VAL A 102 11.88 17.43 2.09
N VAL A 103 11.12 17.31 1.00
CA VAL A 103 10.42 18.43 0.36
C VAL A 103 8.91 18.43 0.60
N GLY A 104 8.37 17.35 1.12
CA GLY A 104 6.94 17.24 1.37
C GLY A 104 6.59 16.20 2.43
N VAL A 105 5.39 16.37 2.96
CA VAL A 105 4.73 15.42 3.87
C VAL A 105 3.40 15.04 3.27
N VAL A 106 3.18 13.75 3.06
CA VAL A 106 1.91 13.18 2.57
C VAL A 106 1.04 12.75 3.75
N GLU A 107 -0.28 12.90 3.63
CA GLU A 107 -1.22 12.30 4.58
C GLU A 107 -1.03 10.78 4.63
N ASP A 108 -1.30 10.19 5.79
CA ASP A 108 -1.19 8.74 5.92
C ASP A 108 -2.13 8.01 4.97
N PHE A 109 -1.64 6.95 4.38
CA PHE A 109 -2.44 6.01 3.59
C PHE A 109 -2.05 4.58 3.96
N ASN A 110 -2.96 3.65 3.74
CA ASN A 110 -2.69 2.24 4.06
C ASN A 110 -1.88 1.59 2.94
N SER A 111 -0.66 1.17 3.25
CA SER A 111 0.20 0.38 2.38
C SER A 111 -0.13 -1.11 2.42
N HIS A 112 -0.81 -1.55 3.49
CA HIS A 112 -1.26 -2.92 3.75
C HIS A 112 -2.75 -2.97 4.06
N SER A 113 -3.23 -4.10 4.59
CA SER A 113 -4.58 -4.22 5.14
C SER A 113 -4.87 -3.14 6.19
N LEU A 114 -6.13 -2.65 6.26
CA LEU A 114 -6.58 -1.68 7.28
C LEU A 114 -6.42 -2.20 8.72
N HIS A 115 -6.15 -3.49 8.92
CA HIS A 115 -5.87 -4.07 10.23
C HIS A 115 -4.42 -3.91 10.68
N ASN A 116 -3.53 -3.53 9.76
CA ASN A 116 -2.14 -3.27 10.10
C ASN A 116 -1.98 -1.83 10.60
N GLU A 117 -1.05 -1.65 11.53
CA GLU A 117 -0.68 -0.30 11.95
C GLU A 117 -0.08 0.48 10.77
N LEU A 118 -0.38 1.77 10.75
CA LEU A 118 0.27 2.68 9.81
C LEU A 118 1.78 2.70 10.07
N GLU A 119 2.55 2.59 9.00
CA GLU A 119 4.01 2.55 9.07
C GLU A 119 4.66 3.82 8.52
N PRO A 120 5.89 4.14 8.94
CA PRO A 120 6.67 5.19 8.30
C PRO A 120 6.90 4.86 6.83
N ILE A 121 6.59 5.82 5.95
CA ILE A 121 6.77 5.66 4.51
C ILE A 121 7.63 6.81 3.99
N THR A 122 8.59 6.47 3.15
CA THR A 122 9.41 7.42 2.40
C THR A 122 9.19 7.20 0.91
N MET A 123 8.87 8.26 0.21
CA MET A 123 8.61 8.26 -1.23
C MET A 123 9.66 9.09 -1.95
N GLY A 124 10.09 8.64 -3.12
CA GLY A 124 11.04 9.36 -3.96
C GLY A 124 11.00 8.90 -5.41
N SER A 125 11.62 9.68 -6.30
CA SER A 125 11.71 9.33 -7.71
C SER A 125 12.98 8.55 -7.99
N ARG A 126 12.84 7.33 -8.56
CA ARG A 126 13.96 6.50 -9.00
C ARG A 126 13.48 5.53 -10.08
N LYS A 127 13.67 5.91 -11.32
CA LYS A 127 13.10 5.23 -12.50
C LYS A 127 13.46 3.76 -12.62
N GLU A 128 14.65 3.36 -12.18
CA GLU A 128 15.10 1.97 -12.25
C GLU A 128 14.22 0.99 -11.43
N PHE A 129 13.42 1.51 -10.51
CA PHE A 129 12.50 0.73 -9.68
C PHE A 129 11.04 0.82 -10.13
N TYR A 130 10.74 1.48 -11.24
CA TYR A 130 9.39 1.57 -11.75
C TYR A 130 9.00 0.26 -12.43
N ASN A 131 8.08 -0.47 -11.82
CA ASN A 131 7.61 -1.78 -12.29
C ASN A 131 6.13 -1.77 -12.66
N VAL A 132 5.40 -0.73 -12.23
CA VAL A 132 3.94 -0.63 -12.40
C VAL A 132 3.58 0.69 -13.06
N VAL A 133 2.63 0.63 -13.98
CA VAL A 133 1.98 1.80 -14.57
C VAL A 133 0.58 1.92 -13.98
N GLY A 134 0.35 3.00 -13.24
CA GLY A 134 -0.97 3.35 -12.73
C GLY A 134 -1.72 4.22 -13.73
N LEU A 135 -2.97 3.84 -14.02
CA LEU A 135 -3.83 4.58 -14.94
C LEU A 135 -5.12 4.97 -14.23
N LYS A 136 -5.44 6.26 -14.22
CA LYS A 136 -6.75 6.74 -13.80
C LYS A 136 -7.65 6.88 -15.01
N ILE A 137 -8.75 6.13 -15.02
CA ILE A 137 -9.67 6.03 -16.14
C ILE A 137 -11.01 6.66 -15.74
N ARG A 138 -11.65 7.37 -16.67
CA ARG A 138 -13.01 7.89 -16.48
C ARG A 138 -14.01 6.75 -16.38
N PRO A 139 -14.88 6.73 -15.36
CA PRO A 139 -15.83 5.63 -15.16
C PRO A 139 -16.72 5.36 -16.38
N GLU A 140 -17.16 6.44 -17.08
CA GLU A 140 -18.07 6.34 -18.23
C GLU A 140 -17.41 5.65 -19.44
N GLN A 141 -16.09 5.64 -19.51
CA GLN A 141 -15.32 5.08 -20.62
C GLN A 141 -14.49 3.85 -20.21
N MET A 142 -14.70 3.31 -19.01
CA MET A 142 -13.85 2.28 -18.43
C MET A 142 -13.68 1.07 -19.35
N ALA A 143 -14.78 0.45 -19.78
CA ALA A 143 -14.73 -0.76 -20.61
C ALA A 143 -14.02 -0.52 -21.97
N ALA A 144 -14.35 0.57 -22.65
CA ALA A 144 -13.75 0.89 -23.95
C ALA A 144 -12.26 1.25 -23.82
N THR A 145 -11.89 1.97 -22.76
CA THR A 145 -10.50 2.36 -22.50
C THR A 145 -9.65 1.16 -22.12
N THR A 146 -10.15 0.27 -21.26
CA THR A 146 -9.45 -0.97 -20.86
C THR A 146 -9.21 -1.87 -22.09
N ALA A 147 -10.20 -2.04 -22.94
CA ALA A 147 -10.04 -2.82 -24.18
C ALA A 147 -8.98 -2.20 -25.11
N SER A 148 -8.96 -0.87 -25.22
CA SER A 148 -7.96 -0.17 -26.03
C SER A 148 -6.54 -0.27 -25.44
N ILE A 149 -6.41 -0.24 -24.11
CA ILE A 149 -5.14 -0.46 -23.41
C ILE A 149 -4.62 -1.86 -23.70
N GLN A 150 -5.47 -2.88 -23.54
CA GLN A 150 -5.11 -4.27 -23.82
C GLN A 150 -4.65 -4.45 -25.26
N GLN A 151 -5.41 -3.93 -26.24
CA GLN A 151 -5.01 -3.99 -27.65
C GLN A 151 -3.65 -3.32 -27.92
N LEU A 152 -3.41 -2.16 -27.30
CA LEU A 152 -2.14 -1.46 -27.42
C LEU A 152 -1.00 -2.28 -26.81
N PHE A 153 -1.24 -2.89 -25.65
CA PHE A 153 -0.25 -3.73 -24.98
C PHE A 153 0.10 -4.95 -25.83
N ASP A 154 -0.91 -5.70 -26.30
CA ASP A 154 -0.74 -6.89 -27.11
C ASP A 154 -0.01 -6.58 -28.43
N ALA A 155 -0.28 -5.41 -29.04
CA ALA A 155 0.40 -4.98 -30.24
C ALA A 155 1.86 -4.56 -29.98
N THR A 156 2.17 -4.05 -28.79
CA THR A 156 3.51 -3.56 -28.43
C THR A 156 4.39 -4.68 -27.86
N PHE A 157 3.78 -5.59 -27.10
CA PHE A 157 4.46 -6.69 -26.39
C PHE A 157 3.81 -8.03 -26.68
N PRO A 158 3.89 -8.55 -27.93
CA PRO A 158 3.14 -9.75 -28.36
C PRO A 158 3.54 -11.03 -27.62
N GLU A 159 4.72 -11.05 -26.98
CA GLU A 159 5.21 -12.20 -26.20
C GLU A 159 4.86 -12.12 -24.70
N GLN A 160 4.23 -11.04 -24.26
CA GLN A 160 3.88 -10.82 -22.85
C GLN A 160 2.38 -10.92 -22.65
N VAL A 161 1.98 -11.40 -21.47
CA VAL A 161 0.56 -11.45 -21.09
C VAL A 161 0.20 -10.12 -20.44
N PHE A 162 -0.92 -9.54 -20.87
CA PHE A 162 -1.47 -8.35 -20.23
C PHE A 162 -1.97 -8.72 -18.83
N ASP A 163 -1.34 -8.16 -17.80
CA ASP A 163 -1.71 -8.32 -16.40
C ASP A 163 -2.21 -6.98 -15.84
N GLY A 164 -3.41 -6.59 -16.29
CA GLY A 164 -4.08 -5.37 -15.84
C GLY A 164 -5.06 -5.69 -14.71
N GLN A 165 -4.87 -5.10 -13.54
CA GLN A 165 -5.72 -5.28 -12.38
C GLN A 165 -6.32 -3.93 -11.95
N PHE A 166 -7.59 -3.92 -11.54
CA PHE A 166 -8.19 -2.75 -10.94
C PHE A 166 -7.70 -2.57 -9.50
N TYR A 167 -7.49 -1.31 -9.11
CA TYR A 167 -6.92 -0.99 -7.81
C TYR A 167 -7.81 -1.41 -6.63
N ASP A 168 -9.12 -1.31 -6.78
CA ASP A 168 -10.11 -1.80 -5.81
C ASP A 168 -10.12 -3.33 -5.70
N GLU A 169 -9.85 -4.07 -6.78
CA GLU A 169 -9.67 -5.51 -6.75
C GLU A 169 -8.40 -5.90 -5.98
N SER A 170 -7.30 -5.16 -6.18
CA SER A 170 -6.07 -5.39 -5.44
C SER A 170 -6.25 -5.15 -3.93
N ILE A 171 -7.02 -4.14 -3.55
CA ILE A 171 -7.40 -3.91 -2.15
C ILE A 171 -8.27 -5.06 -1.63
N ALA A 172 -9.27 -5.50 -2.41
CA ALA A 172 -10.15 -6.60 -2.01
C ALA A 172 -9.40 -7.92 -1.80
N GLU A 173 -8.28 -8.12 -2.50
CA GLU A 173 -7.45 -9.31 -2.37
C GLU A 173 -6.82 -9.44 -0.97
N PHE A 174 -6.42 -8.33 -0.33
CA PHE A 174 -5.94 -8.35 1.06
C PHE A 174 -6.95 -8.94 2.03
N TYR A 175 -8.25 -8.73 1.77
CA TYR A 175 -9.32 -9.21 2.66
C TYR A 175 -9.82 -10.61 2.29
N ARG A 176 -9.40 -11.17 1.16
CA ARG A 176 -9.86 -12.48 0.70
C ARG A 176 -9.41 -13.61 1.63
N ASP A 177 -8.17 -13.56 2.08
CA ASP A 177 -7.62 -14.58 2.96
C ASP A 177 -8.18 -14.47 4.38
N GLU A 178 -8.40 -13.25 4.87
CA GLU A 178 -9.07 -13.01 6.15
C GLU A 178 -10.52 -13.51 6.12
N ASN A 179 -11.26 -13.25 5.05
CA ASN A 179 -12.61 -13.74 4.88
C ASN A 179 -12.68 -15.28 4.80
N ARG A 180 -11.72 -15.92 4.13
CA ARG A 180 -11.60 -17.38 4.10
C ARG A 180 -11.31 -17.94 5.50
N PHE A 181 -10.40 -17.32 6.23
CA PHE A 181 -10.10 -17.71 7.60
C PHE A 181 -11.32 -17.56 8.51
N ALA A 182 -12.03 -16.42 8.45
CA ALA A 182 -13.24 -16.17 9.20
C ALA A 182 -14.34 -17.20 8.88
N LEU A 183 -14.50 -17.58 7.62
CA LEU A 183 -15.46 -18.61 7.20
C LEU A 183 -15.10 -19.98 7.76
N THR A 184 -13.81 -20.32 7.76
CA THR A 184 -13.30 -21.56 8.35
C THR A 184 -13.56 -21.62 9.87
N CYS A 185 -13.26 -20.52 10.57
CA CYS A 185 -13.54 -20.40 12.01
C CYS A 185 -15.05 -20.55 12.34
N LYS A 186 -15.93 -19.95 11.52
CA LYS A 186 -17.38 -20.11 11.66
C LYS A 186 -17.80 -21.57 11.47
N GLY A 187 -17.21 -22.28 10.52
CA GLY A 187 -17.46 -23.70 10.28
C GLY A 187 -17.08 -24.55 11.50
N PHE A 188 -15.89 -24.34 12.07
CA PHE A 188 -15.45 -25.04 13.27
C PHE A 188 -16.32 -24.72 14.50
N ALA A 189 -16.73 -23.46 14.66
CA ALA A 189 -17.64 -23.07 15.73
C ALA A 189 -18.98 -23.80 15.65
N LEU A 190 -19.55 -23.91 14.46
CA LEU A 190 -20.80 -24.65 14.19
C LEU A 190 -20.63 -26.13 14.56
N LEU A 191 -19.55 -26.76 14.12
CA LEU A 191 -19.25 -28.16 14.46
C LEU A 191 -19.09 -28.35 15.98
N ALA A 192 -18.41 -27.46 16.67
CA ALA A 192 -18.25 -27.52 18.12
C ALA A 192 -19.62 -27.44 18.84
N ILE A 193 -20.50 -26.55 18.37
CA ILE A 193 -21.87 -26.44 18.94
C ILE A 193 -22.65 -27.74 18.72
N LEU A 194 -22.60 -28.33 17.51
CA LEU A 194 -23.28 -29.58 17.20
C LEU A 194 -22.79 -30.74 18.09
N ILE A 195 -21.46 -30.88 18.25
CA ILE A 195 -20.87 -31.92 19.11
C ILE A 195 -21.30 -31.69 20.54
N SER A 196 -21.30 -30.47 21.05
CA SER A 196 -21.74 -30.15 22.42
C SER A 196 -23.21 -30.46 22.63
N CYS A 197 -24.07 -30.13 21.65
CA CYS A 197 -25.51 -30.49 21.74
C CYS A 197 -25.73 -32.01 21.73
N LEU A 198 -25.02 -32.75 20.89
CA LEU A 198 -25.09 -34.21 20.87
C LEU A 198 -24.59 -34.84 22.18
N GLY A 199 -23.50 -34.28 22.74
CA GLY A 199 -22.98 -34.71 24.05
C GLY A 199 -23.98 -34.48 25.18
N LEU A 200 -24.61 -33.32 25.24
CA LEU A 200 -25.65 -33.01 26.22
C LEU A 200 -26.89 -33.90 26.02
N PHE A 201 -27.30 -34.10 24.78
CA PHE A 201 -28.42 -35.01 24.47
C PHE A 201 -28.13 -36.45 24.90
N GLY A 202 -26.91 -36.95 24.65
CA GLY A 202 -26.49 -38.29 25.11
C GLY A 202 -26.49 -38.43 26.60
N LEU A 203 -25.97 -37.45 27.36
CA LEU A 203 -26.00 -37.44 28.83
C LEU A 203 -27.42 -37.37 29.36
N ALA A 204 -28.27 -36.52 28.82
CA ALA A 204 -29.68 -36.43 29.25
C ALA A 204 -30.42 -37.71 28.99
N SER A 205 -30.22 -38.38 27.84
CA SER A 205 -30.81 -39.67 27.51
C SER A 205 -30.37 -40.78 28.46
N LEU A 206 -29.06 -40.82 28.83
CA LEU A 206 -28.53 -41.81 29.75
C LEU A 206 -29.14 -41.63 31.17
N MET A 207 -29.27 -40.41 31.64
CA MET A 207 -29.91 -40.12 32.93
C MET A 207 -31.40 -40.45 32.95
N ALA A 208 -32.10 -40.34 31.84
CA ALA A 208 -33.50 -40.68 31.73
C ALA A 208 -33.74 -42.21 31.73
N VAL A 209 -32.81 -43.00 31.23
CA VAL A 209 -32.91 -44.48 31.19
C VAL A 209 -32.53 -45.12 32.56
N GLN A 210 -31.73 -44.45 33.39
CA GLN A 210 -31.29 -44.94 34.69
C GLN A 210 -32.32 -44.73 35.81
N LYS A 211 -33.49 -44.17 35.53
CA LYS A 211 -34.62 -44.01 36.44
C LYS A 211 -35.68 -45.06 36.15
#